data_908cc63cfddb536e29f87d70d0788fa2
#
_entry.id   908cc63cfddb536e29f87d70d0788fa2
#
_cell.length_a   1.000
_cell.length_b   1.000
_cell.length_c   1.000
_cell.angle_alpha   90.00
_cell.angle_beta   90.00
_cell.angle_gamma   90.00
#
_symmetry.space_group_name_H-M   'P 1'
#
loop_
_entity.id
_entity.type
_entity.pdbx_description
1 polymer ?
#
loop_
_entity_poly.entity_id
_entity_poly.type
_entity_poly.pdbx_seq_one_letter_code
_entity_poly.pdbx_strand_id
1 'polypeptide(L)'
;QDILRHAAEEVWACCEKYPGLDITIFQFPSAFTHIEDYLRNIVNQLVKAGLGQEQAAFAFDFIGDTTIACHIGVAALRQVGDDGRTGIEVVRDRTTHTSVYVPEPSWTDRGTLDRKVEFIIRGMEKEVEG
;
A
#
# COMPACT_ATOMS: atom_id res chain seq x y z
N GLN A 1 10.04 2.68 -13.12
CA GLN A 1 10.37 2.28 -11.73
C GLN A 1 10.05 3.40 -10.75
N ASP A 2 10.62 4.57 -10.96
CA ASP A 2 10.43 5.73 -10.08
C ASP A 2 8.98 6.23 -10.04
N ILE A 3 8.26 6.10 -11.15
CA ILE A 3 6.85 6.47 -11.22
C ILE A 3 6.03 5.64 -10.25
N LEU A 4 6.28 4.33 -10.18
CA LEU A 4 5.57 3.43 -9.26
C LEU A 4 5.94 3.70 -7.80
N ARG A 5 7.23 3.94 -7.51
CA ARG A 5 7.67 4.31 -6.17
C ARG A 5 7.02 5.61 -5.71
N HIS A 6 7.01 6.60 -6.59
CA HIS A 6 6.39 7.89 -6.31
C HIS A 6 4.88 7.77 -6.09
N ALA A 7 4.20 6.96 -6.91
CA ALA A 7 2.77 6.68 -6.73
C ALA A 7 2.48 6.07 -5.35
N ALA A 8 3.28 5.10 -4.93
CA ALA A 8 3.14 4.51 -3.59
C ALA A 8 3.31 5.56 -2.49
N GLU A 9 4.31 6.43 -2.61
CA GLU A 9 4.54 7.51 -1.63
C GLU A 9 3.36 8.49 -1.57
N GLU A 10 2.82 8.87 -2.71
CA GLU A 10 1.67 9.78 -2.77
C GLU A 10 0.43 9.15 -2.13
N VAL A 11 0.14 7.89 -2.43
CA VAL A 11 -1.01 7.18 -1.85
C VAL A 11 -0.84 7.04 -0.34
N TRP A 12 0.35 6.66 0.11
CA TRP A 12 0.64 6.55 1.55
C TRP A 12 0.45 7.89 2.26
N ALA A 13 1.00 8.97 1.70
CA ALA A 13 0.90 10.31 2.26
C ALA A 13 -0.55 10.77 2.37
N CYS A 14 -1.39 10.48 1.36
CA CYS A 14 -2.82 10.78 1.41
C CYS A 14 -3.52 10.02 2.54
N CYS A 15 -3.21 8.75 2.70
CA CYS A 15 -3.81 7.93 3.77
C CYS A 15 -3.37 8.42 5.16
N GLU A 16 -2.12 8.86 5.31
CA GLU A 16 -1.65 9.45 6.57
C GLU A 16 -2.31 10.80 6.86
N LYS A 17 -2.52 11.61 5.83
CA LYS A 17 -3.11 12.94 5.97
C LYS A 17 -4.61 12.89 6.31
N TYR A 18 -5.32 11.91 5.78
CA TYR A 18 -6.78 11.79 5.93
C TYR A 18 -7.12 10.46 6.61
N PRO A 19 -7.17 10.41 7.96
CA PRO A 19 -7.52 9.19 8.69
C PRO A 19 -8.85 8.60 8.22
N GLY A 20 -8.85 7.30 7.95
CA GLY A 20 -10.03 6.59 7.46
C GLY A 20 -10.20 6.58 5.95
N LEU A 21 -9.39 7.34 5.20
CA LEU A 21 -9.46 7.36 3.73
C LEU A 21 -9.19 6.00 3.13
N ASP A 22 -8.22 5.25 3.64
CA ASP A 22 -7.85 3.92 3.19
C ASP A 22 -9.03 2.95 3.20
N ILE A 23 -9.73 2.86 4.32
CA ILE A 23 -10.92 2.00 4.45
C ILE A 23 -12.04 2.50 3.55
N THR A 24 -12.24 3.82 3.47
CA THR A 24 -13.29 4.42 2.65
C THR A 24 -13.11 4.07 1.16
N ILE A 25 -11.89 4.12 0.65
CA ILE A 25 -11.61 3.77 -0.75
C ILE A 25 -11.98 2.32 -1.03
N PHE A 26 -11.68 1.41 -0.14
CA PHE A 26 -12.02 -0.02 -0.32
C PHE A 26 -13.51 -0.32 -0.16
N GLN A 27 -14.21 0.40 0.74
CA GLN A 27 -15.64 0.17 0.98
C GLN A 27 -16.53 0.81 -0.08
N PHE A 28 -16.08 1.86 -0.74
CA PHE A 28 -16.86 2.61 -1.71
C PHE A 28 -16.14 2.68 -3.06
N PRO A 29 -16.28 1.62 -3.90
CA PRO A 29 -15.61 1.58 -5.21
C PRO A 29 -15.89 2.80 -6.09
N SER A 30 -17.06 3.45 -5.93
CA SER A 30 -17.38 4.69 -6.66
C SER A 30 -16.45 5.86 -6.34
N ALA A 31 -15.72 5.81 -5.23
CA ALA A 31 -14.73 6.84 -4.89
C ALA A 31 -13.62 6.93 -5.96
N PHE A 32 -13.32 5.85 -6.66
CA PHE A 32 -12.33 5.85 -7.75
C PHE A 32 -12.70 6.80 -8.89
N THR A 33 -13.98 7.07 -9.11
CA THR A 33 -14.40 7.99 -10.18
C THR A 33 -13.94 9.41 -9.95
N HIS A 34 -13.70 9.80 -8.69
CA HIS A 34 -13.21 11.14 -8.33
C HIS A 34 -11.71 11.30 -8.54
N ILE A 35 -10.97 10.22 -8.71
CA ILE A 35 -9.53 10.24 -8.93
C ILE A 35 -9.14 9.67 -10.30
N GLU A 36 -10.12 9.54 -11.21
CA GLU A 36 -9.89 8.95 -12.53
C GLU A 36 -8.82 9.72 -13.32
N ASP A 37 -8.81 11.04 -13.26
CA ASP A 37 -7.82 11.85 -13.95
C ASP A 37 -6.40 11.58 -13.44
N TYR A 38 -6.25 11.41 -12.14
CA TYR A 38 -4.99 11.03 -11.51
C TYR A 38 -4.54 9.65 -11.99
N LEU A 39 -5.44 8.67 -11.97
CA LEU A 39 -5.17 7.32 -12.43
C LEU A 39 -4.72 7.32 -13.90
N ARG A 40 -5.44 8.03 -14.74
CA ARG A 40 -5.12 8.14 -16.17
C ARG A 40 -3.76 8.76 -16.39
N ASN A 41 -3.43 9.81 -15.64
CA ASN A 41 -2.13 10.47 -15.73
C ASN A 41 -0.97 9.52 -15.39
N ILE A 42 -1.10 8.76 -14.30
CA ILE A 42 -0.06 7.78 -13.90
C ILE A 42 0.09 6.67 -14.95
N VAL A 43 -1.02 6.11 -15.43
CA VAL A 43 -0.99 5.08 -16.48
C VAL A 43 -0.31 5.63 -17.74
N ASN A 44 -0.64 6.86 -18.15
CA ASN A 44 -0.02 7.48 -19.32
C ASN A 44 1.49 7.69 -19.14
N GLN A 45 1.94 8.06 -17.95
CA GLN A 45 3.36 8.19 -17.65
C GLN A 45 4.08 6.84 -17.76
N LEU A 46 3.46 5.77 -17.25
CA LEU A 46 4.02 4.42 -17.34
C LEU A 46 4.09 3.93 -18.79
N VAL A 47 3.08 4.22 -19.59
CA VAL A 47 3.09 3.89 -21.03
C VAL A 47 4.22 4.63 -21.74
N LYS A 48 4.40 5.91 -21.47
CA LYS A 48 5.51 6.69 -22.03
C LYS A 48 6.88 6.15 -21.61
N ALA A 49 6.95 5.53 -20.44
CA ALA A 49 8.18 4.93 -19.92
C ALA A 49 8.45 3.53 -20.50
N GLY A 50 7.53 3.00 -21.32
CA GLY A 50 7.75 1.76 -22.06
C GLY A 50 6.86 0.58 -21.71
N LEU A 51 5.93 0.73 -20.76
CA LEU A 51 4.97 -0.35 -20.46
C LEU A 51 3.83 -0.34 -21.48
N GLY A 52 3.26 -1.53 -21.76
CA GLY A 52 1.99 -1.61 -22.45
C GLY A 52 0.87 -1.03 -21.58
N GLN A 53 -0.21 -0.56 -22.18
CA GLN A 53 -1.31 0.07 -21.46
C GLN A 53 -1.93 -0.86 -20.40
N GLU A 54 -2.15 -2.12 -20.73
CA GLU A 54 -2.69 -3.12 -19.81
C GLU A 54 -1.75 -3.37 -18.63
N GLN A 55 -0.46 -3.52 -18.92
CA GLN A 55 0.58 -3.70 -17.91
C GLN A 55 0.69 -2.47 -16.99
N ALA A 56 0.60 -1.28 -17.56
CA ALA A 56 0.65 -0.03 -16.80
C ALA A 56 -0.53 0.09 -15.83
N ALA A 57 -1.74 -0.21 -16.31
CA ALA A 57 -2.93 -0.20 -15.47
C ALA A 57 -2.85 -1.25 -14.36
N PHE A 58 -2.39 -2.45 -14.68
CA PHE A 58 -2.20 -3.51 -13.69
C PHE A 58 -1.16 -3.14 -12.65
N ALA A 59 -0.03 -2.60 -13.06
CA ALA A 59 1.04 -2.20 -12.13
C ALA A 59 0.56 -1.12 -11.16
N PHE A 60 -0.15 -0.12 -11.66
CA PHE A 60 -0.70 0.95 -10.81
C PHE A 60 -1.73 0.40 -9.83
N ASP A 61 -2.66 -0.43 -10.33
CA ASP A 61 -3.67 -1.07 -9.49
C ASP A 61 -3.04 -1.88 -8.36
N PHE A 62 -2.03 -2.69 -8.68
CA PHE A 62 -1.32 -3.51 -7.70
C PHE A 62 -0.62 -2.64 -6.64
N ILE A 63 0.09 -1.61 -7.07
CA ILE A 63 0.79 -0.69 -6.16
C ILE A 63 -0.21 0.04 -5.26
N GLY A 64 -1.30 0.53 -5.82
CA GLY A 64 -2.35 1.23 -5.07
C GLY A 64 -3.00 0.35 -4.01
N ASP A 65 -3.45 -0.83 -4.41
CA ASP A 65 -4.07 -1.79 -3.51
C ASP A 65 -3.13 -2.22 -2.39
N THR A 66 -1.88 -2.52 -2.74
CA THR A 66 -0.86 -2.94 -1.77
C THR A 66 -0.56 -1.83 -0.76
N THR A 67 -0.44 -0.59 -1.23
CA THR A 67 -0.16 0.55 -0.37
C THR A 67 -1.31 0.81 0.60
N ILE A 68 -2.54 0.81 0.10
CA ILE A 68 -3.74 1.04 0.91
C ILE A 68 -3.92 -0.08 1.94
N ALA A 69 -3.79 -1.34 1.53
CA ALA A 69 -3.90 -2.48 2.43
C ALA A 69 -2.83 -2.44 3.52
N CYS A 70 -1.60 -2.10 3.16
CA CYS A 70 -0.50 -1.95 4.11
C CYS A 70 -0.80 -0.83 5.12
N HIS A 71 -1.33 0.30 4.65
CA HIS A 71 -1.70 1.42 5.51
C HIS A 71 -2.82 1.03 6.49
N ILE A 72 -3.84 0.30 6.03
CA ILE A 72 -4.93 -0.18 6.90
C ILE A 72 -4.35 -1.04 8.04
N GLY A 73 -3.43 -1.95 7.72
CA GLY A 73 -2.80 -2.80 8.72
C GLY A 73 -1.96 -2.01 9.72
N VAL A 74 -1.16 -1.08 9.25
CA VAL A 74 -0.32 -0.21 10.10
C VAL A 74 -1.20 0.65 11.01
N ALA A 75 -2.24 1.28 10.46
CA ALA A 75 -3.16 2.12 11.22
C ALA A 75 -3.88 1.33 12.34
N ALA A 76 -4.29 0.09 12.03
CA ALA A 76 -4.91 -0.78 13.03
C ALA A 76 -3.97 -1.11 14.19
N LEU A 77 -2.68 -1.33 13.90
CA LEU A 77 -1.68 -1.61 14.92
C LEU A 77 -1.32 -0.38 15.77
N ARG A 78 -1.49 0.83 15.24
CA ARG A 78 -1.30 2.09 15.97
C ARG A 78 -2.49 2.44 16.86
N GLN A 79 -3.66 1.91 16.57
CA GLN A 79 -4.90 2.29 17.25
C GLN A 79 -4.89 1.86 18.71
N VAL A 80 -5.36 2.77 19.59
CA VAL A 80 -5.48 2.51 21.02
C VAL A 80 -6.88 1.95 21.30
N GLY A 81 -6.94 0.78 21.94
CA GLY A 81 -8.19 0.15 22.35
C GLY A 81 -8.75 0.70 23.65
N ASP A 82 -9.91 0.16 24.07
CA ASP A 82 -10.60 0.59 25.29
C ASP A 82 -9.77 0.35 26.57
N ASP A 83 -8.85 -0.63 26.53
CA ASP A 83 -7.94 -0.94 27.64
C ASP A 83 -6.69 -0.03 27.66
N GLY A 84 -6.59 0.95 26.77
CA GLY A 84 -5.46 1.86 26.67
C GLY A 84 -4.24 1.28 25.97
N ARG A 85 -4.34 0.04 25.42
CA ARG A 85 -3.23 -0.63 24.73
C ARG A 85 -3.34 -0.41 23.23
N THR A 86 -2.18 -0.27 22.57
CA THR A 86 -2.14 -0.21 21.11
C THR A 86 -2.34 -1.60 20.51
N GLY A 87 -2.77 -1.63 19.24
CA GLY A 87 -2.95 -2.89 18.52
C GLY A 87 -1.69 -3.75 18.49
N ILE A 88 -0.50 -3.12 18.31
CA ILE A 88 0.76 -3.85 18.29
C ILE A 88 1.11 -4.46 19.66
N GLU A 89 0.79 -3.77 20.75
CA GLU A 89 0.98 -4.31 22.11
C GLU A 89 0.12 -5.54 22.33
N VAL A 90 -1.13 -5.52 21.88
CA VAL A 90 -2.03 -6.66 21.95
C VAL A 90 -1.48 -7.86 21.16
N VAL A 91 -0.97 -7.61 19.96
CA VAL A 91 -0.38 -8.66 19.12
C VAL A 91 0.87 -9.24 19.79
N ARG A 92 1.73 -8.41 20.37
CA ARG A 92 2.93 -8.88 21.08
C ARG A 92 2.58 -9.81 22.23
N ASP A 93 1.55 -9.47 23.01
CA ASP A 93 1.15 -10.30 24.15
C ASP A 93 0.56 -11.64 23.72
N ARG A 94 -0.06 -11.70 22.56
CA ARG A 94 -0.65 -12.92 22.02
C ARG A 94 0.32 -13.75 21.18
N THR A 95 1.46 -13.14 20.79
CA THR A 95 2.48 -13.83 20.01
C THR A 95 3.34 -14.69 20.94
N THR A 96 3.39 -15.99 20.69
CA THR A 96 4.21 -16.93 21.45
C THR A 96 5.61 -17.02 20.85
N HIS A 97 6.54 -17.60 21.61
CA HIS A 97 7.91 -17.82 21.16
C HIS A 97 8.03 -18.73 19.94
N THR A 98 6.96 -19.46 19.62
CA THR A 98 6.91 -20.34 18.44
C THR A 98 6.29 -19.67 17.23
N SER A 99 5.83 -18.42 17.32
CA SER A 99 5.21 -17.71 16.23
C SER A 99 6.24 -17.35 15.15
N VAL A 100 5.85 -17.56 13.88
CA VAL A 100 6.63 -17.13 12.73
C VAL A 100 6.56 -15.62 12.55
N TYR A 101 5.45 -15.01 12.96
CA TYR A 101 5.21 -13.56 12.83
C TYR A 101 5.47 -12.89 14.17
N VAL A 102 6.64 -12.31 14.31
CA VAL A 102 7.02 -11.56 15.52
C VAL A 102 6.88 -10.06 15.21
N PRO A 103 6.10 -9.31 16.01
CA PRO A 103 5.96 -7.88 15.78
C PRO A 103 7.29 -7.14 15.81
N GLU A 104 7.51 -6.32 14.80
CA GLU A 104 8.70 -5.48 14.64
C GLU A 104 8.31 -4.00 14.70
N PRO A 105 9.25 -3.09 15.08
CA PRO A 105 8.97 -1.65 15.11
C PRO A 105 8.43 -1.11 13.78
N SER A 106 8.87 -1.67 12.65
CA SER A 106 8.40 -1.26 11.32
C SER A 106 6.89 -1.44 11.13
N TRP A 107 6.27 -2.35 11.88
CA TRP A 107 4.84 -2.64 11.74
C TRP A 107 3.93 -1.46 12.09
N THR A 108 4.41 -0.52 12.92
CA THR A 108 3.68 0.72 13.25
C THR A 108 4.20 1.93 12.49
N ASP A 109 5.23 1.76 11.68
CA ASP A 109 5.77 2.81 10.80
C ASP A 109 5.20 2.65 9.39
N ARG A 110 5.87 1.88 8.53
CA ARG A 110 5.42 1.66 7.14
C ARG A 110 5.13 0.19 6.85
N GLY A 111 5.20 -0.67 7.87
CA GLY A 111 5.12 -2.10 7.68
C GLY A 111 6.27 -2.58 6.79
N THR A 112 5.93 -3.38 5.82
CA THR A 112 6.89 -3.85 4.80
C THR A 112 6.61 -3.21 3.43
N LEU A 113 6.03 -2.01 3.40
CA LEU A 113 5.60 -1.36 2.17
C LEU A 113 6.74 -1.22 1.15
N ASP A 114 7.87 -0.69 1.59
CA ASP A 114 8.99 -0.44 0.67
C ASP A 114 9.48 -1.74 0.01
N ARG A 115 9.58 -2.80 0.79
CA ARG A 115 9.96 -4.11 0.27
C ARG A 115 8.92 -4.68 -0.69
N LYS A 116 7.62 -4.52 -0.37
CA LYS A 116 6.53 -4.96 -1.23
C LYS A 116 6.55 -4.22 -2.57
N VAL A 117 6.72 -2.91 -2.54
CA VAL A 117 6.80 -2.07 -3.73
C VAL A 117 7.96 -2.52 -4.62
N GLU A 118 9.14 -2.73 -4.06
CA GLU A 118 10.31 -3.20 -4.82
C GLU A 118 10.07 -4.58 -5.43
N PHE A 119 9.41 -5.47 -4.72
CA PHE A 119 9.07 -6.80 -5.21
C PHE A 119 8.12 -6.72 -6.42
N ILE A 120 7.11 -5.85 -6.36
CA ILE A 120 6.17 -5.63 -7.46
C ILE A 120 6.91 -5.06 -8.68
N ILE A 121 7.78 -4.08 -8.49
CA ILE A 121 8.55 -3.46 -9.57
C ILE A 121 9.40 -4.50 -10.29
N ARG A 122 10.10 -5.35 -9.55
CA ARG A 122 10.92 -6.43 -10.14
C ARG A 122 10.06 -7.44 -10.90
N GLY A 123 8.89 -7.77 -10.39
CA GLY A 123 7.95 -8.64 -11.09
C GLY A 123 7.49 -8.06 -12.42
N MET A 124 7.17 -6.77 -12.43
CA MET A 124 6.76 -6.07 -13.64
C MET A 124 7.91 -5.98 -14.67
N GLU A 125 9.13 -5.73 -14.22
CA GLU A 125 10.30 -5.71 -15.09
C GLU A 125 10.49 -7.06 -15.80
N LYS A 126 10.32 -8.15 -15.08
CA LYS A 126 10.42 -9.49 -15.66
C LYS A 126 9.33 -9.76 -16.69
N GLU A 127 8.12 -9.32 -16.44
CA GLU A 127 7.05 -9.46 -17.42
C GLU A 127 7.33 -8.71 -18.73
N VAL A 128 7.93 -7.52 -18.62
CA VAL A 128 8.29 -6.72 -19.80
C VAL A 128 9.44 -7.36 -20.58
N GLU A 129 10.41 -7.96 -19.89
CA GLU A 129 11.55 -8.66 -20.52
C GLU A 129 11.15 -10.00 -21.13
N GLY A 130 10.16 -10.64 -20.54
CA GLY A 130 9.71 -11.97 -20.93
C GLY A 130 8.87 -12.00 -22.15
#